data_9b4c462e1c929470114280f2363b440b
#
_entry.id   9b4c462e1c929470114280f2363b440b
#
_cell.length_a   1.000
_cell.length_b   1.000
_cell.length_c   1.000
_cell.angle_alpha   90.00
_cell.angle_beta   90.00
_cell.angle_gamma   90.00
#
_symmetry.space_group_name_H-M   'P 1'
#
loop_
_entity.id
_entity.type
_entity.pdbx_description
1 polymer ?
#
loop_
_entity_poly.entity_id
_entity_poly.type
_entity_poly.pdbx_seq_one_letter_code
_entity_poly.pdbx_strand_id
1 'polypeptide(L)'
;MKAPSILRLGWVLVVALVVVAGVSAFPTPASAAGITLSKRQGQAGTTLSEEVTAKGHRTRTFTWSINKVANPTTLDLVQGGSGTVTYTVTLTKDDGTVHTWIDGEVCITNGGSVPTENLVSTLKVTQPPSQVVILSTPLDTSAKPVLAAGESYCYPYSIDIPSANSNTYKVNADTTITNHSGHLGEPFGPNAAATTTIPTTETLVHNTVTVSDTLGGPLGEFSDDHTVTYTHTFDCGNAGDNPNTASITYDDGTAGPSALVTVTVKCTASGGCTRTIGYWKTHPDAVTPLLPIWLGTEGGAKSVKVTTSSQAVTIESIPTASNGIDKLYAQLLAAKLSIKNGADGSAVTSTIQAADNFLANTNSADWASLSNAVKSQVNGWATTLDNYNNGITGPGHCP
;
A
#
# COMPACT_ATOMS: atom_id res chain seq x y z
N MET A 1 -3.67 -30.08 12.01
CA MET A 1 -5.00 -29.98 11.36
C MET A 1 -4.78 -29.94 9.86
N LYS A 2 -5.51 -30.78 9.12
CA LYS A 2 -5.29 -31.14 7.72
C LYS A 2 -5.64 -29.97 6.77
N ALA A 3 -4.77 -29.73 5.78
CA ALA A 3 -5.07 -28.90 4.61
C ALA A 3 -5.93 -29.69 3.60
N PRO A 4 -6.86 -29.05 2.87
CA PRO A 4 -7.59 -29.71 1.80
C PRO A 4 -6.88 -29.64 0.45
N SER A 5 -6.79 -30.79 -0.20
CA SER A 5 -6.28 -31.00 -1.54
C SER A 5 -7.20 -30.41 -2.61
N ILE A 6 -6.65 -29.68 -3.57
CA ILE A 6 -7.37 -29.23 -4.77
C ILE A 6 -7.27 -30.31 -5.84
N LEU A 7 -8.41 -30.86 -6.21
CA LEU A 7 -8.64 -31.88 -7.23
C LEU A 7 -8.54 -31.23 -8.64
N ARG A 8 -7.54 -31.64 -9.42
CA ARG A 8 -7.45 -31.29 -10.85
C ARG A 8 -8.35 -32.23 -11.65
N LEU A 9 -9.38 -31.67 -12.26
CA LEU A 9 -10.27 -32.39 -13.18
C LEU A 9 -9.63 -32.41 -14.58
N GLY A 10 -9.11 -33.56 -14.98
CA GLY A 10 -8.64 -33.82 -16.34
C GLY A 10 -9.81 -34.16 -17.25
N TRP A 11 -9.91 -33.44 -18.37
CA TRP A 11 -10.87 -33.80 -19.44
C TRP A 11 -10.25 -34.89 -20.30
N VAL A 12 -10.90 -36.07 -20.28
CA VAL A 12 -10.60 -37.19 -21.19
C VAL A 12 -11.52 -37.03 -22.40
N LEU A 13 -10.92 -36.82 -23.56
CA LEU A 13 -11.62 -36.79 -24.86
C LEU A 13 -11.79 -38.25 -25.32
N VAL A 14 -12.99 -38.80 -25.27
CA VAL A 14 -13.34 -40.11 -25.85
C VAL A 14 -13.69 -39.94 -27.32
N VAL A 15 -12.81 -40.43 -28.19
CA VAL A 15 -13.08 -40.57 -29.62
C VAL A 15 -13.81 -41.91 -29.84
N ALA A 16 -15.07 -41.87 -30.18
CA ALA A 16 -15.83 -43.02 -30.57
C ALA A 16 -15.58 -43.35 -32.06
N LEU A 17 -14.95 -44.47 -32.30
CA LEU A 17 -14.73 -45.03 -33.63
C LEU A 17 -16.00 -45.83 -34.03
N VAL A 18 -16.78 -45.30 -34.98
CA VAL A 18 -17.91 -46.06 -35.59
C VAL A 18 -17.38 -46.79 -36.84
N VAL A 19 -17.26 -48.09 -36.74
CA VAL A 19 -16.97 -48.96 -37.89
C VAL A 19 -18.31 -49.34 -38.55
N VAL A 20 -18.54 -48.82 -39.76
CA VAL A 20 -19.67 -49.30 -40.59
C VAL A 20 -19.08 -50.22 -41.66
N ALA A 21 -19.42 -51.49 -41.57
CA ALA A 21 -19.15 -52.48 -42.60
C ALA A 21 -20.17 -52.34 -43.73
N GLY A 22 -19.75 -51.86 -44.89
CA GLY A 22 -20.55 -51.78 -46.08
C GLY A 22 -20.01 -52.68 -47.18
N VAL A 23 -20.89 -53.52 -47.69
CA VAL A 23 -20.71 -54.60 -48.66
C VAL A 23 -20.21 -54.03 -50.01
N SER A 24 -19.16 -54.64 -50.57
CA SER A 24 -18.59 -54.36 -51.88
C SER A 24 -19.49 -54.88 -53.04
N ALA A 25 -19.88 -53.92 -53.89
CA ALA A 25 -20.33 -54.24 -55.25
C ALA A 25 -19.33 -53.62 -56.23
N PHE A 26 -18.67 -54.47 -57.03
CA PHE A 26 -17.78 -53.98 -58.08
C PHE A 26 -18.60 -53.48 -59.27
N PRO A 27 -18.41 -52.24 -59.77
CA PRO A 27 -18.85 -51.89 -61.12
C PRO A 27 -17.70 -52.05 -62.10
N THR A 28 -18.05 -52.50 -63.29
CA THR A 28 -17.28 -52.67 -64.53
C THR A 28 -16.52 -51.42 -64.95
N PRO A 29 -15.37 -51.53 -65.63
CA PRO A 29 -14.55 -50.40 -66.03
C PRO A 29 -15.28 -49.53 -67.06
N ALA A 30 -15.63 -48.31 -66.68
CA ALA A 30 -16.05 -47.30 -67.62
C ALA A 30 -14.81 -46.70 -68.30
N SER A 31 -14.91 -46.62 -69.63
CA SER A 31 -13.97 -46.04 -70.57
C SER A 31 -13.34 -44.72 -70.06
N ALA A 32 -12.04 -44.62 -70.20
CA ALA A 32 -11.31 -43.39 -69.89
C ALA A 32 -11.80 -42.21 -70.77
N ALA A 33 -12.68 -41.40 -70.19
CA ALA A 33 -12.90 -40.05 -70.69
C ALA A 33 -11.64 -39.22 -70.35
N GLY A 34 -10.96 -38.77 -71.37
CA GLY A 34 -9.75 -37.93 -71.21
C GLY A 34 -10.08 -36.74 -70.30
N ILE A 35 -9.35 -36.65 -69.20
CA ILE A 35 -9.30 -35.42 -68.41
C ILE A 35 -8.59 -34.40 -69.25
N THR A 36 -9.34 -33.61 -70.00
CA THR A 36 -8.83 -32.34 -70.53
C THR A 36 -8.56 -31.47 -69.33
N LEU A 37 -7.28 -31.35 -68.99
CA LEU A 37 -6.77 -30.25 -68.18
C LEU A 37 -7.26 -28.95 -68.83
N SER A 38 -8.39 -28.45 -68.38
CA SER A 38 -8.84 -27.11 -68.69
C SER A 38 -7.72 -26.18 -68.18
N LYS A 39 -6.83 -25.74 -69.11
CA LYS A 39 -5.93 -24.64 -68.87
C LYS A 39 -6.82 -23.51 -68.40
N ARG A 40 -6.68 -23.08 -67.13
CA ARG A 40 -7.35 -21.87 -66.60
C ARG A 40 -6.88 -20.70 -67.47
N GLN A 41 -7.58 -20.47 -68.56
CA GLN A 41 -7.33 -19.40 -69.47
C GLN A 41 -8.11 -18.21 -68.94
N GLY A 42 -7.35 -17.20 -68.42
CA GLY A 42 -7.92 -15.89 -68.14
C GLY A 42 -7.87 -15.37 -66.71
N GLN A 43 -7.24 -16.08 -65.77
CA GLN A 43 -7.02 -15.45 -64.45
C GLN A 43 -5.84 -14.45 -64.56
N ALA A 44 -6.14 -13.16 -64.43
CA ALA A 44 -5.08 -12.14 -64.42
C ALA A 44 -4.24 -12.31 -63.16
N GLY A 45 -2.93 -12.39 -63.35
CA GLY A 45 -1.98 -12.44 -62.23
C GLY A 45 -1.55 -11.04 -61.79
N THR A 46 -1.04 -10.92 -60.59
CA THR A 46 -0.42 -9.70 -60.10
C THR A 46 1.04 -9.93 -59.73
N THR A 47 1.78 -8.87 -59.38
CA THR A 47 3.17 -8.93 -58.96
C THR A 47 3.32 -8.27 -57.59
N LEU A 48 4.28 -8.73 -56.80
CA LEU A 48 4.60 -8.09 -55.52
C LEU A 48 6.04 -7.53 -55.55
N SER A 49 6.22 -6.43 -54.86
CA SER A 49 7.52 -6.00 -54.36
C SER A 49 7.46 -5.84 -52.85
N GLU A 50 8.59 -5.96 -52.19
CA GLU A 50 8.67 -6.01 -50.74
C GLU A 50 9.91 -5.28 -50.25
N GLU A 51 9.75 -4.53 -49.18
CA GLU A 51 10.84 -3.90 -48.44
C GLU A 51 10.71 -4.27 -46.95
N VAL A 52 11.84 -4.57 -46.30
CA VAL A 52 11.89 -4.92 -44.86
C VAL A 52 12.78 -3.91 -44.17
N THR A 53 12.34 -3.44 -43.03
CA THR A 53 13.17 -2.70 -42.07
C THR A 53 13.38 -3.52 -40.83
N ALA A 54 14.51 -3.32 -40.13
CA ALA A 54 14.80 -4.03 -38.86
C ALA A 54 15.64 -3.13 -37.97
N LYS A 55 15.27 -3.06 -36.68
CA LYS A 55 15.99 -2.35 -35.63
C LYS A 55 16.12 -3.23 -34.38
N GLY A 56 17.34 -3.44 -33.93
CA GLY A 56 17.63 -4.20 -32.73
C GLY A 56 17.52 -3.35 -31.47
N HIS A 57 17.01 -3.96 -30.42
CA HIS A 57 16.84 -3.33 -29.11
C HIS A 57 17.38 -4.23 -28.00
N ARG A 58 17.83 -3.58 -26.92
CA ARG A 58 18.27 -4.24 -25.70
C ARG A 58 17.96 -3.39 -24.50
N THR A 59 17.16 -3.92 -23.59
CA THR A 59 16.84 -3.25 -22.33
C THR A 59 17.25 -4.14 -21.13
N ARG A 60 17.55 -3.49 -20.03
CA ARG A 60 17.64 -4.15 -18.72
C ARG A 60 16.63 -3.49 -17.80
N THR A 61 15.69 -4.29 -17.30
CA THR A 61 14.65 -3.85 -16.37
C THR A 61 14.97 -4.34 -14.97
N PHE A 62 15.06 -3.43 -14.01
CA PHE A 62 15.33 -3.74 -12.61
C PHE A 62 14.05 -3.84 -11.82
N THR A 63 14.05 -4.73 -10.83
CA THR A 63 13.00 -4.86 -9.83
C THR A 63 13.53 -4.42 -8.47
N TRP A 64 12.78 -3.60 -7.78
CA TRP A 64 13.12 -3.12 -6.45
C TRP A 64 12.21 -3.73 -5.40
N SER A 65 12.76 -3.98 -4.24
CA SER A 65 12.01 -4.30 -3.03
C SER A 65 12.30 -3.27 -1.94
N ILE A 66 11.34 -3.08 -1.06
CA ILE A 66 11.43 -2.17 0.07
C ILE A 66 10.97 -2.89 1.32
N ASN A 67 11.73 -2.78 2.39
CA ASN A 67 11.35 -3.21 3.72
C ASN A 67 11.43 -2.04 4.69
N LYS A 68 10.55 -2.02 5.69
CA LYS A 68 10.52 -0.97 6.71
C LYS A 68 10.29 -1.58 8.08
N VAL A 69 11.11 -1.17 9.04
CA VAL A 69 10.99 -1.56 10.43
C VAL A 69 11.02 -0.33 11.34
N ALA A 70 10.39 -0.45 12.50
CA ALA A 70 10.40 0.54 13.57
C ALA A 70 10.96 -0.06 14.85
N ASN A 71 11.72 0.69 15.60
CA ASN A 71 12.25 0.29 16.88
C ASN A 71 12.23 1.46 17.87
N PRO A 72 11.46 1.34 18.98
CA PRO A 72 10.53 0.27 19.31
C PRO A 72 9.24 0.34 18.48
N THR A 73 8.46 -0.75 18.42
CA THR A 73 7.13 -0.79 17.80
C THR A 73 6.00 -0.43 18.78
N THR A 74 6.32 -0.33 20.06
CA THR A 74 5.38 0.12 21.11
C THR A 74 6.09 1.11 22.01
N LEU A 75 5.42 2.21 22.33
CA LEU A 75 5.83 3.20 23.31
C LEU A 75 4.81 3.22 24.46
N ASP A 76 5.28 2.99 25.68
CA ASP A 76 4.49 3.16 26.90
C ASP A 76 4.88 4.52 27.49
N LEU A 77 4.04 5.54 27.28
CA LEU A 77 4.28 6.92 27.72
C LEU A 77 3.43 7.26 28.94
N VAL A 78 3.91 8.18 29.76
CA VAL A 78 3.11 8.88 30.77
C VAL A 78 2.66 10.23 30.17
N GLN A 79 1.50 10.70 30.60
CA GLN A 79 0.96 11.99 30.12
C GLN A 79 1.97 13.12 30.31
N GLY A 80 2.21 13.89 29.25
CA GLY A 80 3.26 14.92 29.18
C GLY A 80 4.63 14.38 28.81
N GLY A 81 4.81 13.05 28.72
CA GLY A 81 6.05 12.43 28.25
C GLY A 81 6.06 12.23 26.73
N SER A 82 7.24 11.97 26.20
CA SER A 82 7.47 11.64 24.79
C SER A 82 8.42 10.46 24.65
N GLY A 83 8.37 9.80 23.51
CA GLY A 83 9.27 8.69 23.17
C GLY A 83 9.69 8.78 21.70
N THR A 84 10.91 8.38 21.42
CA THR A 84 11.47 8.42 20.06
C THR A 84 11.53 7.01 19.49
N VAL A 85 11.09 6.88 18.23
CA VAL A 85 11.15 5.66 17.42
C VAL A 85 12.16 5.87 16.32
N THR A 86 13.02 4.88 16.11
CA THR A 86 13.92 4.84 14.95
C THR A 86 13.27 3.99 13.87
N TYR A 87 13.11 4.56 12.68
CA TYR A 87 12.65 3.87 11.49
C TYR A 87 13.86 3.52 10.62
N THR A 88 13.86 2.31 10.10
CA THR A 88 14.87 1.84 9.12
C THR A 88 14.11 1.38 7.88
N VAL A 89 14.43 2.00 6.74
CA VAL A 89 13.93 1.64 5.41
C VAL A 89 15.08 1.03 4.63
N THR A 90 14.92 -0.20 4.17
CA THR A 90 15.93 -0.93 3.38
C THR A 90 15.41 -1.15 1.98
N LEU A 91 16.20 -0.76 1.00
CA LEU A 91 15.95 -0.92 -0.42
C LEU A 91 16.87 -2.01 -0.96
N THR A 92 16.34 -2.88 -1.79
CA THR A 92 17.13 -3.90 -2.50
C THR A 92 16.74 -3.89 -3.97
N LYS A 93 17.76 -3.81 -4.83
CA LYS A 93 17.66 -3.85 -6.29
C LYS A 93 18.16 -5.20 -6.79
N ASP A 94 17.46 -5.81 -7.73
CA ASP A 94 17.93 -7.03 -8.37
C ASP A 94 19.02 -6.75 -9.44
N ASP A 95 19.60 -7.80 -10.01
CA ASP A 95 20.59 -7.69 -11.10
C ASP A 95 19.96 -7.25 -12.44
N GLY A 96 18.63 -7.14 -12.47
CA GLY A 96 17.84 -6.80 -13.64
C GLY A 96 17.73 -7.89 -14.69
N THR A 97 16.61 -7.91 -15.37
CA THR A 97 16.34 -8.85 -16.48
C THR A 97 16.62 -8.19 -17.81
N VAL A 98 17.46 -8.82 -18.62
CA VAL A 98 17.77 -8.35 -19.98
C VAL A 98 16.75 -8.89 -20.96
N HIS A 99 16.16 -8.00 -21.75
CA HIS A 99 15.27 -8.31 -22.87
C HIS A 99 15.87 -7.77 -24.15
N THR A 100 15.90 -8.61 -25.20
CA THR A 100 16.37 -8.26 -26.53
C THR A 100 15.32 -8.60 -27.58
N TRP A 101 15.07 -7.68 -28.50
CA TRP A 101 14.13 -7.89 -29.59
C TRP A 101 14.52 -7.11 -30.84
N ILE A 102 13.89 -7.47 -31.95
CA ILE A 102 14.00 -6.76 -33.22
C ILE A 102 12.59 -6.33 -33.61
N ASP A 103 12.40 -5.06 -33.89
CA ASP A 103 11.19 -4.53 -34.48
C ASP A 103 11.45 -3.97 -35.89
N GLY A 104 10.38 -3.74 -36.63
CA GLY A 104 10.43 -3.18 -37.96
C GLY A 104 9.10 -3.29 -38.69
N GLU A 105 9.16 -3.10 -40.00
CA GLU A 105 8.00 -3.19 -40.87
C GLU A 105 8.35 -4.00 -42.13
N VAL A 106 7.36 -4.73 -42.62
CA VAL A 106 7.38 -5.33 -43.97
C VAL A 106 6.40 -4.57 -44.81
N CYS A 107 6.92 -3.78 -45.77
CA CYS A 107 6.11 -3.00 -46.69
C CYS A 107 5.93 -3.79 -47.99
N ILE A 108 4.70 -4.20 -48.29
CA ILE A 108 4.36 -5.01 -49.48
C ILE A 108 3.57 -4.13 -50.44
N THR A 109 3.99 -4.11 -51.71
CA THR A 109 3.32 -3.37 -52.75
C THR A 109 2.83 -4.33 -53.85
N ASN A 110 1.54 -4.23 -54.16
CA ASN A 110 0.95 -4.90 -55.29
C ASN A 110 1.21 -4.09 -56.55
N GLY A 111 2.20 -4.49 -57.34
CA GLY A 111 2.60 -3.81 -58.59
C GLY A 111 1.76 -4.18 -59.80
N GLY A 112 0.80 -5.09 -59.69
CA GLY A 112 -0.04 -5.54 -60.80
C GLY A 112 -1.40 -4.85 -60.88
N SER A 113 -2.25 -5.37 -61.75
CA SER A 113 -3.54 -4.75 -62.09
C SER A 113 -4.75 -5.42 -61.42
N VAL A 114 -4.55 -6.46 -60.60
CA VAL A 114 -5.60 -7.15 -59.85
C VAL A 114 -5.25 -7.27 -58.38
N PRO A 115 -6.22 -7.40 -57.49
CA PRO A 115 -5.97 -7.61 -56.08
C PRO A 115 -5.17 -8.88 -55.79
N THR A 116 -4.46 -8.93 -54.66
CA THR A 116 -3.75 -10.12 -54.20
C THR A 116 -4.72 -11.20 -53.71
N GLU A 117 -4.34 -12.48 -53.90
CA GLU A 117 -5.08 -13.63 -53.37
C GLU A 117 -4.18 -14.44 -52.42
N ASN A 118 -4.74 -14.78 -51.25
CA ASN A 118 -4.07 -15.58 -50.20
C ASN A 118 -2.68 -15.01 -49.82
N LEU A 119 -2.63 -13.70 -49.52
CA LEU A 119 -1.41 -13.04 -49.05
C LEU A 119 -0.97 -13.61 -47.71
N VAL A 120 0.22 -14.21 -47.68
CA VAL A 120 0.88 -14.75 -46.48
C VAL A 120 2.31 -14.29 -46.48
N SER A 121 2.82 -13.90 -45.32
CA SER A 121 4.23 -13.59 -45.11
C SER A 121 4.76 -14.29 -43.86
N THR A 122 5.98 -14.79 -43.94
CA THR A 122 6.66 -15.45 -42.82
C THR A 122 8.00 -14.78 -42.59
N LEU A 123 8.22 -14.31 -41.38
CA LEU A 123 9.50 -13.77 -40.92
C LEU A 123 10.43 -14.87 -40.50
N LYS A 124 11.66 -14.87 -41.03
CA LYS A 124 12.74 -15.79 -40.66
C LYS A 124 13.95 -15.01 -40.17
N VAL A 125 14.39 -15.30 -38.97
CA VAL A 125 15.59 -14.67 -38.40
C VAL A 125 16.77 -15.62 -38.55
N THR A 126 17.88 -15.11 -39.07
CA THR A 126 19.16 -15.81 -39.14
C THR A 126 20.26 -14.97 -38.49
N GLN A 127 21.36 -15.61 -38.13
CA GLN A 127 22.54 -14.92 -37.59
C GLN A 127 23.73 -15.06 -38.57
N PRO A 128 24.09 -14.02 -39.34
CA PRO A 128 25.21 -14.07 -40.24
C PRO A 128 26.55 -14.42 -39.56
N PRO A 129 27.45 -15.14 -40.25
CA PRO A 129 27.37 -15.63 -41.61
C PRO A 129 26.51 -16.90 -41.81
N SER A 130 25.97 -17.46 -40.71
CA SER A 130 25.10 -18.64 -40.77
C SER A 130 23.80 -18.32 -41.49
N GLN A 131 23.35 -19.27 -42.33
CA GLN A 131 22.01 -19.23 -42.94
C GLN A 131 20.98 -20.07 -42.16
N VAL A 132 21.37 -20.60 -41.01
CA VAL A 132 20.45 -21.39 -40.17
C VAL A 132 19.39 -20.46 -39.59
N VAL A 133 18.13 -20.80 -39.82
CA VAL A 133 16.99 -20.08 -39.24
C VAL A 133 16.93 -20.40 -37.74
N ILE A 134 17.08 -19.38 -36.92
CA ILE A 134 17.02 -19.49 -35.47
C ILE A 134 15.59 -19.24 -34.95
N LEU A 135 14.79 -18.50 -35.69
CA LEU A 135 13.40 -18.23 -35.38
C LEU A 135 12.59 -18.07 -36.67
N SER A 136 11.37 -18.57 -36.68
CA SER A 136 10.40 -18.39 -37.78
C SER A 136 9.03 -18.09 -37.17
N THR A 137 8.41 -16.99 -37.63
CA THR A 137 7.08 -16.56 -37.12
C THR A 137 6.24 -16.00 -38.27
N PRO A 138 4.93 -16.26 -38.33
CA PRO A 138 4.07 -15.60 -39.34
C PRO A 138 4.01 -14.09 -39.05
N LEU A 139 3.98 -13.30 -40.11
CA LEU A 139 3.67 -11.88 -40.08
C LEU A 139 2.15 -11.72 -39.96
N ASP A 140 1.70 -10.86 -39.08
CA ASP A 140 0.27 -10.55 -38.99
C ASP A 140 -0.15 -9.64 -40.14
N THR A 141 -0.84 -10.24 -41.12
CA THR A 141 -1.40 -9.53 -42.29
C THR A 141 -2.90 -9.23 -42.14
N SER A 142 -3.48 -9.45 -40.95
CA SER A 142 -4.93 -9.32 -40.73
C SER A 142 -5.46 -7.90 -40.90
N ALA A 143 -4.63 -6.88 -40.65
CA ALA A 143 -4.99 -5.48 -40.85
C ALA A 143 -5.29 -5.15 -42.32
N LYS A 144 -4.63 -5.85 -43.27
CA LYS A 144 -4.82 -5.66 -44.69
C LYS A 144 -4.55 -6.97 -45.47
N PRO A 145 -5.46 -7.96 -45.40
CA PRO A 145 -5.22 -9.30 -45.97
C PRO A 145 -5.25 -9.37 -47.48
N VAL A 146 -5.71 -8.31 -48.13
CA VAL A 146 -5.77 -8.15 -49.60
C VAL A 146 -5.29 -6.77 -49.99
N LEU A 147 -4.31 -6.68 -50.87
CA LEU A 147 -3.84 -5.42 -51.48
C LEU A 147 -4.53 -5.25 -52.84
N ALA A 148 -5.23 -4.13 -53.05
CA ALA A 148 -5.79 -3.76 -54.31
C ALA A 148 -4.68 -3.49 -55.34
N ALA A 149 -5.04 -3.40 -56.63
CA ALA A 149 -4.08 -3.06 -57.70
C ALA A 149 -3.37 -1.74 -57.41
N GLY A 150 -2.05 -1.75 -57.40
CA GLY A 150 -1.19 -0.60 -57.12
C GLY A 150 -1.11 -0.20 -55.65
N GLU A 151 -1.74 -0.95 -54.71
CA GLU A 151 -1.75 -0.64 -53.30
C GLU A 151 -0.50 -1.14 -52.58
N SER A 152 -0.03 -0.33 -51.63
CA SER A 152 1.05 -0.67 -50.68
C SER A 152 0.53 -0.64 -49.25
N TYR A 153 1.03 -1.57 -48.42
CA TYR A 153 0.76 -1.58 -46.98
C TYR A 153 2.00 -2.07 -46.20
N CYS A 154 2.30 -1.41 -45.08
CA CYS A 154 3.40 -1.79 -44.19
C CYS A 154 2.85 -2.49 -42.96
N TYR A 155 3.28 -3.71 -42.72
CA TYR A 155 2.90 -4.56 -41.57
C TYR A 155 3.98 -4.48 -40.51
N PRO A 156 3.70 -3.90 -39.35
CA PRO A 156 4.65 -3.84 -38.24
C PRO A 156 4.89 -5.23 -37.63
N TYR A 157 6.10 -5.45 -37.16
CA TYR A 157 6.46 -6.68 -36.42
C TYR A 157 7.38 -6.39 -35.24
N SER A 158 7.34 -7.28 -34.24
CA SER A 158 8.31 -7.34 -33.13
C SER A 158 8.62 -8.80 -32.84
N ILE A 159 9.91 -9.11 -32.71
CA ILE A 159 10.40 -10.48 -32.54
C ILE A 159 11.37 -10.52 -31.39
N ASP A 160 11.05 -11.27 -30.34
CA ASP A 160 11.93 -11.51 -29.21
C ASP A 160 13.13 -12.39 -29.63
N ILE A 161 14.32 -11.96 -29.25
CA ILE A 161 15.56 -12.72 -29.51
C ILE A 161 15.94 -13.44 -28.22
N PRO A 162 15.94 -14.80 -28.20
CA PRO A 162 16.12 -15.58 -26.97
C PRO A 162 17.49 -15.42 -26.31
N SER A 163 18.49 -14.95 -27.03
CA SER A 163 19.85 -14.82 -26.52
C SER A 163 20.23 -13.36 -26.35
N ALA A 164 20.59 -12.97 -25.14
CA ALA A 164 20.97 -11.59 -24.79
C ALA A 164 22.38 -11.22 -25.29
N ASN A 165 22.74 -11.55 -26.53
CA ASN A 165 24.02 -11.19 -27.13
C ASN A 165 23.90 -10.01 -28.09
N SER A 166 25.02 -9.36 -28.40
CA SER A 166 25.11 -8.20 -29.29
C SER A 166 25.44 -8.61 -30.74
N ASN A 167 24.91 -9.75 -31.16
CA ASN A 167 25.18 -10.24 -32.54
C ASN A 167 24.37 -9.49 -33.59
N THR A 168 24.84 -9.60 -34.81
CA THR A 168 24.12 -9.14 -36.00
C THR A 168 23.10 -10.20 -36.39
N TYR A 169 21.91 -9.76 -36.73
CA TYR A 169 20.80 -10.60 -37.20
C TYR A 169 20.30 -10.13 -38.56
N LYS A 170 19.82 -11.07 -39.34
CA LYS A 170 19.14 -10.80 -40.62
C LYS A 170 17.71 -11.31 -40.51
N VAL A 171 16.74 -10.41 -40.75
CA VAL A 171 15.32 -10.74 -40.79
C VAL A 171 14.93 -10.81 -42.27
N ASN A 172 14.50 -11.97 -42.74
CA ASN A 172 13.93 -12.18 -44.06
C ASN A 172 12.40 -12.26 -43.92
N ALA A 173 11.70 -11.61 -44.81
CA ALA A 173 10.29 -11.82 -45.04
C ALA A 173 10.09 -12.67 -46.28
N ASP A 174 9.45 -13.83 -46.16
CA ASP A 174 9.04 -14.69 -47.26
C ASP A 174 7.56 -14.44 -47.50
N THR A 175 7.25 -13.57 -48.49
CA THR A 175 5.87 -13.21 -48.79
C THR A 175 5.40 -13.93 -50.04
N THR A 176 4.21 -14.51 -49.98
CA THR A 176 3.61 -15.24 -51.12
C THR A 176 2.16 -14.88 -51.34
N ILE A 177 1.74 -14.99 -52.61
CA ILE A 177 0.34 -14.96 -53.06
C ILE A 177 0.09 -16.13 -54.02
N THR A 178 -1.14 -16.54 -54.20
CA THR A 178 -1.49 -17.65 -55.11
C THR A 178 -1.83 -17.19 -56.53
N ASN A 179 -1.98 -15.90 -56.73
CA ASN A 179 -2.24 -15.32 -58.09
C ASN A 179 -1.06 -14.50 -58.60
N HIS A 180 0.20 -14.88 -58.25
CA HIS A 180 1.37 -14.23 -58.80
C HIS A 180 1.50 -14.51 -60.30
N SER A 181 1.80 -13.47 -61.11
CA SER A 181 2.00 -13.59 -62.56
C SER A 181 3.10 -14.59 -62.90
N GLY A 182 2.79 -15.61 -63.70
CA GLY A 182 3.70 -16.71 -64.04
C GLY A 182 3.67 -17.90 -63.11
N HIS A 183 2.98 -17.80 -61.94
CA HIS A 183 2.87 -18.82 -60.89
C HIS A 183 1.44 -18.99 -60.40
N LEU A 184 0.45 -18.87 -61.25
CA LEU A 184 -0.96 -18.93 -60.90
C LEU A 184 -1.32 -20.27 -60.25
N GLY A 185 -1.91 -20.22 -59.04
CA GLY A 185 -2.31 -21.38 -58.26
C GLY A 185 -1.25 -21.91 -57.31
N GLU A 186 -0.02 -21.44 -57.38
CA GLU A 186 1.09 -21.84 -56.50
C GLU A 186 1.54 -20.63 -55.65
N PRO A 187 1.89 -20.82 -54.37
CA PRO A 187 2.43 -19.76 -53.54
C PRO A 187 3.76 -19.26 -54.14
N PHE A 188 3.81 -17.99 -54.49
CA PHE A 188 5.01 -17.34 -55.03
C PHE A 188 5.02 -15.86 -54.71
N GLY A 189 6.23 -15.30 -54.48
CA GLY A 189 6.40 -13.87 -54.21
C GLY A 189 7.83 -13.48 -53.83
N PRO A 190 8.05 -12.27 -53.38
CA PRO A 190 9.35 -11.75 -52.99
C PRO A 190 9.88 -12.35 -51.68
N ASN A 191 11.20 -12.21 -51.52
CA ASN A 191 11.91 -12.53 -50.27
C ASN A 191 12.90 -11.38 -50.03
N ALA A 192 12.45 -10.35 -49.33
CA ALA A 192 13.29 -9.24 -48.92
C ALA A 192 13.88 -9.45 -47.53
N ALA A 193 14.93 -8.72 -47.22
CA ALA A 193 15.57 -8.85 -45.92
C ALA A 193 16.24 -7.56 -45.47
N ALA A 194 16.26 -7.37 -44.14
CA ALA A 194 17.04 -6.35 -43.48
C ALA A 194 18.02 -6.95 -42.49
N THR A 195 19.12 -6.24 -42.23
CA THR A 195 20.13 -6.63 -41.27
C THR A 195 20.18 -5.59 -40.16
N THR A 196 20.23 -6.06 -38.90
CA THR A 196 20.38 -5.20 -37.75
C THR A 196 21.33 -5.85 -36.73
N THR A 197 21.87 -5.03 -35.84
CA THR A 197 22.69 -5.51 -34.72
C THR A 197 22.01 -5.13 -33.40
N ILE A 198 21.92 -6.08 -32.49
CA ILE A 198 21.46 -5.79 -31.12
C ILE A 198 22.52 -4.89 -30.47
N PRO A 199 22.11 -3.74 -29.85
CA PRO A 199 23.06 -2.85 -29.19
C PRO A 199 23.85 -3.53 -28.08
N THR A 200 25.13 -3.15 -27.94
CA THR A 200 25.96 -3.57 -26.78
C THR A 200 25.54 -2.83 -25.50
N THR A 201 25.10 -1.57 -25.66
CA THR A 201 24.60 -0.74 -24.56
C THR A 201 23.13 -1.07 -24.29
N GLU A 202 22.81 -1.25 -23.02
CA GLU A 202 21.44 -1.50 -22.58
C GLU A 202 20.72 -0.19 -22.32
N THR A 203 19.46 -0.11 -22.69
CA THR A 203 18.54 0.89 -22.14
C THR A 203 18.10 0.40 -20.76
N LEU A 204 18.38 1.20 -19.74
CA LEU A 204 18.02 0.85 -18.35
C LEU A 204 16.60 1.32 -18.05
N VAL A 205 15.81 0.46 -17.46
CA VAL A 205 14.43 0.72 -17.02
C VAL A 205 14.36 0.45 -15.52
N HIS A 206 13.74 1.35 -14.77
CA HIS A 206 13.68 1.33 -13.31
C HIS A 206 15.08 1.29 -12.67
N ASN A 207 16.03 2.01 -13.28
CA ASN A 207 17.42 2.01 -12.81
C ASN A 207 17.60 2.80 -11.52
N THR A 208 16.83 3.87 -11.34
CA THR A 208 16.79 4.68 -10.13
C THR A 208 15.40 4.76 -9.55
N VAL A 209 15.31 5.02 -8.26
CA VAL A 209 14.05 5.15 -7.53
C VAL A 209 14.09 6.35 -6.60
N THR A 210 12.98 7.06 -6.50
CA THR A 210 12.75 8.05 -5.45
C THR A 210 11.93 7.40 -4.33
N VAL A 211 12.35 7.61 -3.08
CA VAL A 211 11.67 7.07 -1.90
C VAL A 211 11.08 8.19 -1.07
N SER A 212 9.81 8.03 -0.74
CA SER A 212 9.08 8.92 0.16
C SER A 212 8.46 8.15 1.32
N ASP A 213 8.24 8.84 2.42
CA ASP A 213 7.73 8.27 3.66
C ASP A 213 6.69 9.19 4.30
N THR A 214 5.63 8.63 4.89
CA THR A 214 4.53 9.44 5.43
C THR A 214 4.91 10.29 6.64
N LEU A 215 5.89 9.84 7.45
CA LEU A 215 6.41 10.60 8.60
C LEU A 215 7.79 11.21 8.32
N GLY A 216 8.65 10.50 7.58
CA GLY A 216 10.00 10.92 7.25
C GLY A 216 10.08 11.91 6.08
N GLY A 217 9.00 12.06 5.31
CA GLY A 217 8.99 12.87 4.10
C GLY A 217 9.84 12.26 2.97
N PRO A 218 10.46 13.08 2.11
CA PRO A 218 11.38 12.60 1.07
C PRO A 218 12.63 11.97 1.69
N LEU A 219 12.91 10.69 1.37
CA LEU A 219 14.07 9.98 1.89
C LEU A 219 15.28 10.03 0.93
N GLY A 220 15.06 10.32 -0.35
CA GLY A 220 16.11 10.46 -1.35
C GLY A 220 15.86 9.72 -2.64
N GLU A 221 16.86 9.79 -3.55
CA GLU A 221 16.93 9.05 -4.81
C GLU A 221 18.10 8.07 -4.74
N PHE A 222 17.88 6.83 -5.22
CA PHE A 222 18.81 5.71 -5.07
C PHE A 222 18.93 4.94 -6.38
N SER A 223 20.16 4.51 -6.70
CA SER A 223 20.52 3.69 -7.86
C SER A 223 20.91 2.25 -7.52
N ASP A 224 21.16 2.00 -6.23
CA ASP A 224 21.66 0.72 -5.71
C ASP A 224 20.99 0.40 -4.37
N ASP A 225 21.29 -0.79 -3.83
CA ASP A 225 20.89 -1.18 -2.48
C ASP A 225 21.22 -0.09 -1.47
N HIS A 226 20.25 0.26 -0.65
CA HIS A 226 20.44 1.34 0.32
C HIS A 226 19.63 1.14 1.59
N THR A 227 20.14 1.71 2.69
CA THR A 227 19.41 1.74 3.96
C THR A 227 19.36 3.17 4.48
N VAL A 228 18.16 3.68 4.71
CA VAL A 228 17.92 4.98 5.31
C VAL A 228 17.37 4.79 6.71
N THR A 229 17.90 5.55 7.67
CA THR A 229 17.40 5.61 9.04
C THR A 229 17.01 7.04 9.40
N TYR A 230 15.89 7.17 10.10
CA TYR A 230 15.46 8.44 10.67
C TYR A 230 14.71 8.20 11.97
N THR A 231 14.51 9.25 12.76
CA THR A 231 13.77 9.17 14.02
C THR A 231 12.51 10.02 13.96
N HIS A 232 11.48 9.56 14.67
CA HIS A 232 10.27 10.35 14.89
C HIS A 232 9.91 10.29 16.37
N THR A 233 9.50 11.42 16.94
CA THR A 233 9.10 11.52 18.34
C THR A 233 7.59 11.55 18.45
N PHE A 234 7.03 10.67 19.29
CA PHE A 234 5.62 10.60 19.64
C PHE A 234 5.40 11.11 21.04
N ASP A 235 4.25 11.68 21.28
CA ASP A 235 3.75 12.05 22.60
C ASP A 235 2.37 11.42 22.86
N CYS A 236 1.74 11.76 23.99
CA CYS A 236 0.41 11.25 24.33
C CYS A 236 -0.72 11.73 23.39
N GLY A 237 -0.51 12.76 22.60
CA GLY A 237 -1.43 13.17 21.54
C GLY A 237 -1.52 12.16 20.40
N ASN A 238 -0.53 11.29 20.28
CA ASN A 238 -0.46 10.21 19.30
C ASN A 238 -0.95 8.85 19.84
N ALA A 239 -1.66 8.82 20.98
CA ALA A 239 -2.13 7.56 21.58
C ALA A 239 -2.95 6.73 20.60
N GLY A 240 -2.63 5.44 20.49
CA GLY A 240 -3.21 4.49 19.53
C GLY A 240 -2.20 4.01 18.49
N ASP A 241 -2.70 3.48 17.39
CA ASP A 241 -1.90 2.95 16.29
C ASP A 241 -1.53 4.06 15.30
N ASN A 242 -0.24 4.19 15.02
CA ASN A 242 0.34 5.18 14.13
C ASN A 242 0.98 4.44 12.93
N PRO A 243 0.22 4.25 11.83
CA PRO A 243 0.75 3.64 10.62
C PRO A 243 1.71 4.59 9.90
N ASN A 244 2.80 4.03 9.37
CA ASN A 244 3.81 4.78 8.64
C ASN A 244 4.30 3.98 7.43
N THR A 245 4.13 4.55 6.22
CA THR A 245 4.39 3.88 4.95
C THR A 245 5.55 4.55 4.22
N ALA A 246 6.53 3.75 3.78
CA ALA A 246 7.53 4.14 2.81
C ALA A 246 7.13 3.61 1.42
N SER A 247 7.29 4.41 0.38
CA SER A 247 6.88 4.10 -0.99
C SER A 247 7.99 4.43 -1.99
N ILE A 248 8.14 3.57 -2.99
CA ILE A 248 9.03 3.76 -4.13
C ILE A 248 8.26 4.39 -5.28
N THR A 249 8.89 5.32 -5.99
CA THR A 249 8.50 5.79 -7.32
C THR A 249 9.69 5.59 -8.24
N TYR A 250 9.46 4.93 -9.40
CA TYR A 250 10.48 4.67 -10.40
C TYR A 250 10.87 5.93 -11.19
N ASP A 251 11.98 5.87 -11.91
CA ASP A 251 12.52 6.94 -12.75
C ASP A 251 11.60 7.37 -13.90
N ASP A 252 10.66 6.52 -14.30
CA ASP A 252 9.60 6.83 -15.28
C ASP A 252 8.34 7.45 -14.66
N GLY A 253 8.33 7.66 -13.33
CA GLY A 253 7.21 8.21 -12.57
C GLY A 253 6.15 7.18 -12.18
N THR A 254 6.31 5.90 -12.53
CA THR A 254 5.38 4.85 -12.12
C THR A 254 5.59 4.45 -10.66
N ALA A 255 4.50 4.01 -10.02
CA ALA A 255 4.54 3.60 -8.61
C ALA A 255 5.19 2.21 -8.48
N GLY A 256 6.14 2.10 -7.58
CA GLY A 256 6.78 0.86 -7.17
C GLY A 256 6.15 0.26 -5.90
N PRO A 257 6.82 -0.71 -5.27
CA PRO A 257 6.39 -1.32 -4.01
C PRO A 257 6.41 -0.33 -2.85
N SER A 258 5.66 -0.68 -1.80
CA SER A 258 5.62 0.08 -0.55
C SER A 258 5.72 -0.84 0.66
N ALA A 259 6.17 -0.30 1.80
CA ALA A 259 6.30 -1.01 3.06
C ALA A 259 5.65 -0.20 4.19
N LEU A 260 4.75 -0.86 4.93
CA LEU A 260 4.03 -0.30 6.06
C LEU A 260 4.58 -0.88 7.37
N VAL A 261 4.75 -0.02 8.38
CA VAL A 261 4.94 -0.43 9.77
C VAL A 261 4.05 0.42 10.67
N THR A 262 3.51 -0.17 11.73
CA THR A 262 2.68 0.53 12.71
C THR A 262 3.40 0.61 14.05
N VAL A 263 3.39 1.79 14.66
CA VAL A 263 3.86 2.01 16.03
C VAL A 263 2.64 2.26 16.91
N THR A 264 2.50 1.48 18.00
CA THR A 264 1.43 1.65 18.97
C THR A 264 1.92 2.51 20.13
N VAL A 265 1.28 3.65 20.38
CA VAL A 265 1.55 4.53 21.51
C VAL A 265 0.49 4.29 22.57
N LYS A 266 0.92 3.84 23.75
CA LYS A 266 0.09 3.72 24.96
C LYS A 266 0.39 4.88 25.87
N CYS A 267 -0.64 5.60 26.31
CA CYS A 267 -0.48 6.72 27.22
C CYS A 267 -1.20 6.45 28.53
N THR A 268 -0.45 6.50 29.60
CA THR A 268 -1.01 6.43 30.96
C THR A 268 -1.04 7.85 31.54
N ALA A 269 -2.07 8.16 32.32
CA ALA A 269 -2.13 9.44 33.00
C ALA A 269 -0.89 9.63 33.90
N SER A 270 -0.31 10.83 33.87
CA SER A 270 0.82 11.14 34.76
C SER A 270 0.36 11.26 36.21
N GLY A 271 1.01 10.46 37.07
CA GLY A 271 0.67 10.44 38.50
C GLY A 271 -0.76 9.96 38.78
N GLY A 272 -0.98 9.08 39.69
CA GLY A 272 -2.23 8.42 40.04
C GLY A 272 -3.54 9.14 39.65
N CYS A 273 -4.58 8.38 39.46
CA CYS A 273 -5.91 8.86 39.04
C CYS A 273 -6.66 9.48 40.21
N THR A 274 -7.66 10.31 39.92
CA THR A 274 -8.55 10.87 40.96
C THR A 274 -9.63 9.89 41.40
N ARG A 275 -10.15 10.07 42.61
CA ARG A 275 -11.26 9.32 43.14
C ARG A 275 -12.30 10.25 43.73
N THR A 276 -13.58 9.86 43.62
CA THR A 276 -14.72 10.63 44.11
C THR A 276 -14.84 10.58 45.62
N ILE A 277 -15.64 11.51 46.19
CA ILE A 277 -16.07 11.45 47.61
C ILE A 277 -16.72 10.10 47.95
N GLY A 278 -17.45 9.50 46.99
CA GLY A 278 -18.08 8.19 47.16
C GLY A 278 -17.06 7.07 47.39
N TYR A 279 -15.96 7.09 46.66
CA TYR A 279 -14.89 6.11 46.83
C TYR A 279 -14.24 6.23 48.21
N TRP A 280 -13.76 7.42 48.58
CA TRP A 280 -13.05 7.62 49.86
C TRP A 280 -13.94 7.33 51.04
N LYS A 281 -15.22 7.69 51.00
CA LYS A 281 -16.21 7.37 52.01
C LYS A 281 -16.38 5.86 52.24
N THR A 282 -16.34 5.05 51.17
CA THR A 282 -16.56 3.60 51.24
C THR A 282 -15.29 2.78 51.43
N HIS A 283 -14.11 3.43 51.36
CA HIS A 283 -12.80 2.79 51.52
C HIS A 283 -11.95 3.42 52.61
N PRO A 284 -12.39 3.36 53.91
CA PRO A 284 -11.70 4.00 55.03
C PRO A 284 -10.27 3.48 55.25
N ASP A 285 -10.00 2.24 54.86
CA ASP A 285 -8.65 1.66 54.94
C ASP A 285 -7.67 2.33 53.99
N ALA A 286 -8.14 2.79 52.79
CA ALA A 286 -7.34 3.56 51.85
C ALA A 286 -7.09 5.01 52.32
N VAL A 287 -7.97 5.56 53.17
CA VAL A 287 -7.83 6.91 53.73
C VAL A 287 -6.79 6.94 54.84
N THR A 288 -6.75 5.92 55.71
CA THR A 288 -5.92 5.88 56.93
C THR A 288 -4.45 6.22 56.69
N PRO A 289 -3.73 5.66 55.66
CA PRO A 289 -2.31 5.95 55.46
C PRO A 289 -2.06 7.38 54.89
N LEU A 290 -3.10 8.07 54.42
CA LEU A 290 -3.01 9.40 53.84
C LEU A 290 -3.24 10.53 54.84
N LEU A 291 -3.59 10.21 56.10
CA LEU A 291 -3.84 11.17 57.13
C LEU A 291 -2.53 11.55 57.88
N PRO A 292 -2.46 12.73 58.54
CA PRO A 292 -3.50 13.75 58.64
C PRO A 292 -3.60 14.65 57.42
N ILE A 293 -4.81 15.23 57.20
CA ILE A 293 -5.10 16.26 56.17
C ILE A 293 -5.74 17.48 56.84
N TRP A 294 -5.31 18.67 56.46
CA TRP A 294 -5.93 19.91 56.88
C TRP A 294 -6.94 20.39 55.83
N LEU A 295 -8.15 20.77 56.23
CA LEU A 295 -9.13 21.52 55.49
C LEU A 295 -9.15 22.94 56.02
N GLY A 296 -8.48 23.83 55.35
CA GLY A 296 -7.98 25.10 55.81
C GLY A 296 -6.46 25.08 55.96
N THR A 297 -5.87 26.23 56.27
CA THR A 297 -4.43 26.33 56.53
C THR A 297 -4.07 25.66 57.88
N GLU A 298 -2.90 25.06 58.00
CA GLU A 298 -2.43 24.46 59.24
C GLU A 298 -2.38 25.55 60.33
N GLY A 299 -3.02 25.26 61.49
CA GLY A 299 -3.12 26.20 62.61
C GLY A 299 -4.13 27.33 62.41
N GLY A 300 -4.88 27.38 61.34
CA GLY A 300 -5.98 28.37 61.13
C GLY A 300 -7.08 28.23 62.16
N ALA A 301 -7.65 29.35 62.59
CA ALA A 301 -8.58 29.42 63.74
C ALA A 301 -9.84 28.54 63.57
N LYS A 302 -10.28 28.31 62.32
CA LYS A 302 -11.44 27.47 62.02
C LYS A 302 -11.07 26.30 61.07
N SER A 303 -9.80 26.04 60.85
CA SER A 303 -9.32 24.91 60.05
C SER A 303 -9.67 23.57 60.75
N VAL A 304 -10.03 22.59 59.97
CA VAL A 304 -10.35 21.24 60.40
C VAL A 304 -9.16 20.31 60.11
N LYS A 305 -8.57 19.70 61.14
CA LYS A 305 -7.55 18.65 60.98
C LYS A 305 -8.24 17.31 60.97
N VAL A 306 -8.26 16.63 59.83
CA VAL A 306 -8.76 15.25 59.71
C VAL A 306 -7.64 14.30 60.08
N THR A 307 -7.81 13.55 61.18
CA THR A 307 -6.79 12.65 61.73
C THR A 307 -7.18 11.19 61.70
N THR A 308 -8.48 10.89 61.48
CA THR A 308 -9.01 9.53 61.45
C THR A 308 -9.87 9.31 60.19
N SER A 309 -9.91 8.07 59.71
CA SER A 309 -10.79 7.70 58.60
C SER A 309 -12.27 7.89 58.92
N SER A 310 -12.69 7.73 60.19
CA SER A 310 -14.06 8.00 60.63
C SER A 310 -14.45 9.49 60.45
N GLN A 311 -13.54 10.43 60.75
CA GLN A 311 -13.75 11.85 60.48
C GLN A 311 -13.88 12.11 58.98
N ALA A 312 -13.04 11.50 58.15
CA ALA A 312 -13.12 11.61 56.70
C ALA A 312 -14.47 11.12 56.18
N VAL A 313 -14.92 9.92 56.61
CA VAL A 313 -16.23 9.36 56.21
C VAL A 313 -17.38 10.29 56.62
N THR A 314 -17.29 10.93 57.79
CA THR A 314 -18.31 11.88 58.26
C THR A 314 -18.38 13.10 57.32
N ILE A 315 -17.25 13.69 56.98
CA ILE A 315 -17.15 14.85 56.08
C ILE A 315 -17.65 14.50 54.67
N GLU A 316 -17.28 13.36 54.14
CA GLU A 316 -17.64 12.92 52.79
C GLU A 316 -19.10 12.41 52.69
N SER A 317 -19.77 12.17 53.79
CA SER A 317 -21.17 11.73 53.82
C SER A 317 -22.17 12.81 53.49
N ILE A 318 -21.79 14.06 53.42
CA ILE A 318 -22.58 15.27 53.12
C ILE A 318 -24.06 15.11 53.51
N PRO A 319 -24.50 15.56 54.70
CA PRO A 319 -25.90 15.41 55.14
C PRO A 319 -26.85 16.21 54.21
N THR A 320 -28.11 15.80 54.13
CA THR A 320 -29.13 16.42 53.25
C THR A 320 -29.33 17.90 53.54
N ALA A 321 -29.11 18.34 54.77
CA ALA A 321 -29.20 19.74 55.21
C ALA A 321 -27.88 20.52 55.07
N SER A 322 -26.91 20.02 54.34
CA SER A 322 -25.58 20.62 54.16
C SER A 322 -25.64 21.93 53.40
N ASN A 323 -24.77 22.86 53.77
CA ASN A 323 -24.56 24.13 53.08
C ASN A 323 -23.36 24.05 52.09
N GLY A 324 -23.04 25.17 51.42
CA GLY A 324 -21.93 25.18 50.46
C GLY A 324 -20.56 24.91 51.07
N ILE A 325 -20.33 25.26 52.36
CA ILE A 325 -19.05 24.98 53.02
C ILE A 325 -18.94 23.48 53.34
N ASP A 326 -19.99 22.79 53.70
CA ASP A 326 -19.99 21.34 53.93
C ASP A 326 -19.64 20.61 52.62
N LYS A 327 -20.21 21.05 51.51
CA LYS A 327 -19.86 20.52 50.16
C LYS A 327 -18.40 20.80 49.82
N LEU A 328 -17.90 22.00 50.11
CA LEU A 328 -16.50 22.34 49.87
C LEU A 328 -15.57 21.46 50.68
N TYR A 329 -15.88 21.19 51.98
CA TYR A 329 -15.09 20.29 52.81
C TYR A 329 -14.96 18.89 52.19
N ALA A 330 -16.07 18.31 51.74
CA ALA A 330 -16.06 16.97 51.16
C ALA A 330 -15.24 16.91 49.88
N GLN A 331 -15.45 17.88 48.95
CA GLN A 331 -14.72 17.88 47.68
C GLN A 331 -13.23 18.22 47.86
N LEU A 332 -12.89 19.11 48.81
CA LEU A 332 -11.51 19.46 49.13
C LEU A 332 -10.78 18.28 49.79
N LEU A 333 -11.44 17.53 50.69
CA LEU A 333 -10.87 16.34 51.29
C LEU A 333 -10.58 15.28 50.23
N ALA A 334 -11.53 14.96 49.36
CA ALA A 334 -11.36 13.96 48.31
C ALA A 334 -10.25 14.35 47.32
N ALA A 335 -10.14 15.62 46.95
CA ALA A 335 -9.05 16.12 46.11
C ALA A 335 -7.67 15.97 46.77
N LYS A 336 -7.56 16.36 48.06
CA LYS A 336 -6.31 16.22 48.84
C LYS A 336 -5.93 14.76 49.07
N LEU A 337 -6.89 13.88 49.31
CA LEU A 337 -6.67 12.44 49.42
C LEU A 337 -6.16 11.88 48.09
N SER A 338 -6.79 12.25 46.95
CA SER A 338 -6.36 11.82 45.64
C SER A 338 -4.92 12.29 45.33
N ILE A 339 -4.58 13.54 45.65
CA ILE A 339 -3.22 14.09 45.44
C ILE A 339 -2.21 13.37 46.36
N LYS A 340 -2.53 13.15 47.63
CA LYS A 340 -1.66 12.38 48.52
C LYS A 340 -1.49 10.93 48.09
N ASN A 341 -2.49 10.37 47.43
CA ASN A 341 -2.44 9.03 46.82
C ASN A 341 -1.77 9.03 45.44
N GLY A 342 -1.14 10.14 45.01
CA GLY A 342 -0.29 10.24 43.80
C GLY A 342 -0.96 10.89 42.58
N ALA A 343 -2.21 11.39 42.70
CA ALA A 343 -2.85 12.10 41.59
C ALA A 343 -2.19 13.48 41.35
N ASP A 344 -2.04 13.88 40.06
CA ASP A 344 -1.56 15.22 39.73
C ASP A 344 -2.58 16.30 40.12
N GLY A 345 -2.20 17.17 41.07
CA GLY A 345 -3.02 18.25 41.61
C GLY A 345 -2.88 19.57 40.86
N SER A 346 -2.07 19.67 39.81
CA SER A 346 -1.75 20.91 39.09
C SER A 346 -2.99 21.69 38.65
N ALA A 347 -4.02 20.99 38.16
CA ALA A 347 -5.28 21.55 37.67
C ALA A 347 -6.11 22.23 38.77
N VAL A 348 -5.89 21.93 40.04
CA VAL A 348 -6.69 22.42 41.18
C VAL A 348 -5.89 23.10 42.29
N THR A 349 -4.55 23.24 42.11
CA THR A 349 -3.67 23.84 43.11
C THR A 349 -4.13 25.21 43.60
N SER A 350 -4.50 26.12 42.71
CA SER A 350 -4.99 27.45 43.03
C SER A 350 -6.35 27.42 43.74
N THR A 351 -7.23 26.51 43.35
CA THR A 351 -8.56 26.31 44.00
C THR A 351 -8.40 25.76 45.41
N ILE A 352 -7.53 24.75 45.63
CA ILE A 352 -7.21 24.20 46.92
C ILE A 352 -6.64 25.30 47.84
N GLN A 353 -5.69 26.10 47.35
CA GLN A 353 -5.10 27.18 48.13
C GLN A 353 -6.15 28.25 48.52
N ALA A 354 -7.03 28.64 47.60
CA ALA A 354 -8.08 29.60 47.86
C ALA A 354 -9.10 29.06 48.89
N ALA A 355 -9.49 27.80 48.73
CA ALA A 355 -10.39 27.13 49.69
C ALA A 355 -9.75 27.01 51.09
N ASP A 356 -8.47 26.61 51.15
CA ASP A 356 -7.77 26.53 52.44
C ASP A 356 -7.64 27.90 53.14
N ASN A 357 -7.28 28.94 52.44
CA ASN A 357 -7.19 30.30 52.97
C ASN A 357 -8.57 30.78 53.51
N PHE A 358 -9.63 30.47 52.80
CA PHE A 358 -10.99 30.78 53.25
C PHE A 358 -11.38 30.00 54.50
N LEU A 359 -11.20 28.70 54.48
CA LEU A 359 -11.56 27.80 55.57
C LEU A 359 -10.69 27.98 56.85
N ALA A 360 -9.55 28.65 56.74
CA ALA A 360 -8.73 29.00 57.89
C ALA A 360 -9.46 29.89 58.91
N ASN A 361 -10.41 30.70 58.47
CA ASN A 361 -11.16 31.68 59.28
C ASN A 361 -12.68 31.53 59.16
N THR A 362 -13.19 30.58 58.38
CA THR A 362 -14.61 30.43 58.07
C THR A 362 -15.01 28.95 58.09
N ASN A 363 -16.09 28.62 58.78
CA ASN A 363 -16.60 27.25 58.85
C ASN A 363 -18.11 27.20 58.49
N SER A 364 -18.69 25.99 58.54
CA SER A 364 -20.08 25.73 58.19
C SER A 364 -21.10 26.60 58.96
N ALA A 365 -20.81 26.95 60.26
CA ALA A 365 -21.67 27.79 61.07
C ALA A 365 -21.76 29.24 60.55
N ASP A 366 -20.75 29.73 59.82
CA ASP A 366 -20.71 31.08 59.30
C ASP A 366 -21.54 31.25 58.02
N TRP A 367 -21.99 30.15 57.41
CA TRP A 367 -22.62 30.15 56.09
C TRP A 367 -23.77 31.13 55.97
N ALA A 368 -24.65 31.19 57.00
CA ALA A 368 -25.82 32.05 56.95
C ALA A 368 -25.49 33.55 56.83
N SER A 369 -24.37 33.95 57.47
CA SER A 369 -23.90 35.35 57.50
C SER A 369 -23.10 35.79 56.27
N LEU A 370 -22.69 34.86 55.38
CA LEU A 370 -21.93 35.20 54.20
C LEU A 370 -22.76 35.90 53.13
N SER A 371 -22.16 36.83 52.40
CA SER A 371 -22.77 37.46 51.25
C SER A 371 -23.04 36.46 50.12
N ASN A 372 -24.01 36.77 49.24
CA ASN A 372 -24.31 35.92 48.08
C ASN A 372 -23.10 35.76 47.16
N ALA A 373 -22.28 36.77 47.03
CA ALA A 373 -21.04 36.71 46.23
C ALA A 373 -20.06 35.69 46.77
N VAL A 374 -19.81 35.68 48.09
CA VAL A 374 -18.95 34.72 48.76
C VAL A 374 -19.54 33.31 48.68
N LYS A 375 -20.85 33.14 48.89
CA LYS A 375 -21.55 31.86 48.74
C LYS A 375 -21.38 31.29 47.31
N SER A 376 -21.50 32.13 46.28
CA SER A 376 -21.28 31.74 44.88
C SER A 376 -19.82 31.28 44.64
N GLN A 377 -18.85 31.99 45.23
CA GLN A 377 -17.44 31.65 45.12
C GLN A 377 -17.12 30.30 45.78
N VAL A 378 -17.63 30.05 47.00
CA VAL A 378 -17.46 28.77 47.73
C VAL A 378 -18.07 27.61 46.91
N ASN A 379 -19.28 27.81 46.36
CA ASN A 379 -19.89 26.79 45.50
C ASN A 379 -19.08 26.58 44.20
N GLY A 380 -18.49 27.66 43.64
CA GLY A 380 -17.59 27.57 42.49
C GLY A 380 -16.35 26.68 42.78
N TRP A 381 -15.69 26.89 43.92
CA TRP A 381 -14.57 26.03 44.34
C TRP A 381 -14.99 24.58 44.53
N ALA A 382 -16.13 24.34 45.19
CA ALA A 382 -16.66 22.99 45.36
C ALA A 382 -16.92 22.31 44.00
N THR A 383 -17.48 23.02 43.00
CA THR A 383 -17.71 22.50 41.65
C THR A 383 -16.39 22.20 40.91
N THR A 384 -15.39 23.08 41.02
CA THR A 384 -14.06 22.85 40.39
C THR A 384 -13.40 21.60 40.96
N LEU A 385 -13.46 21.42 42.29
CA LEU A 385 -12.91 20.22 42.95
C LEU A 385 -13.73 18.96 42.66
N ASP A 386 -15.04 19.08 42.48
CA ASP A 386 -15.91 17.98 42.05
C ASP A 386 -15.54 17.49 40.66
N ASN A 387 -15.34 18.43 39.69
CA ASN A 387 -14.87 18.10 38.34
C ASN A 387 -13.51 17.39 38.36
N TYR A 388 -12.58 17.81 39.21
CA TYR A 388 -11.31 17.15 39.39
C TYR A 388 -11.47 15.72 39.98
N ASN A 389 -12.26 15.58 41.08
CA ASN A 389 -12.50 14.30 41.72
C ASN A 389 -13.20 13.27 40.82
N ASN A 390 -14.04 13.75 39.87
CA ASN A 390 -14.71 12.93 38.85
C ASN A 390 -13.86 12.74 37.57
N GLY A 391 -12.63 13.24 37.55
CA GLY A 391 -11.72 13.08 36.41
C GLY A 391 -12.09 13.87 35.16
N ILE A 392 -13.00 14.87 35.26
CA ILE A 392 -13.36 15.77 34.17
C ILE A 392 -12.20 16.72 33.90
N THR A 393 -11.46 17.11 34.94
CA THR A 393 -10.22 17.88 34.86
C THR A 393 -9.09 17.17 35.60
N GLY A 394 -7.82 17.39 35.23
CA GLY A 394 -6.67 16.75 35.86
C GLY A 394 -6.35 15.36 35.25
N PRO A 395 -5.78 14.43 36.06
CA PRO A 395 -5.20 13.17 35.57
C PRO A 395 -6.23 12.09 35.17
N GLY A 396 -7.52 12.37 35.24
CA GLY A 396 -8.59 11.42 34.94
C GLY A 396 -9.00 10.60 36.20
N HIS A 397 -10.17 9.96 36.12
CA HIS A 397 -10.74 9.12 37.19
C HIS A 397 -10.12 7.73 37.16
N CYS A 398 -9.87 7.16 38.33
CA CYS A 398 -9.47 5.76 38.46
C CYS A 398 -10.59 4.82 38.02
N PRO A 399 -10.29 3.71 37.30
CA PRO A 399 -11.27 2.72 36.92
C PRO A 399 -11.90 2.02 38.15
#